data_203d8a7f62e1e05b1c2e7dc6b05d56d8
#
_entry.id   203d8a7f62e1e05b1c2e7dc6b05d56d8
#
_cell.length_a   1.000
_cell.length_b   1.000
_cell.length_c   1.000
_cell.angle_alpha   90.00
_cell.angle_beta   90.00
_cell.angle_gamma   90.00
#
_symmetry.space_group_name_H-M   'P 1'
#
loop_
_entity.id
_entity.type
_entity.pdbx_description
1 polymer ?
#
loop_
_entity_poly.entity_id
_entity_poly.type
_entity_poly.pdbx_seq_one_letter_code
_entity_poly.pdbx_strand_id
1 'polypeptide(L)' 'MTYYINRQQGRYDETCDEYPTRSEAYAMLREYQVAEHGRAYYYLSTTCKENWK' A
#
# COMPACT_ATOMS: atom_id res chain seq x y z
N MET A 1 -2.74 14.83 6.14
CA MET A 1 -1.65 14.07 5.49
C MET A 1 -2.24 12.82 4.86
N THR A 2 -1.76 12.47 3.67
CA THR A 2 -2.29 11.32 2.96
C THR A 2 -1.36 10.11 3.18
N TYR A 3 -1.97 8.96 3.38
CA TYR A 3 -1.25 7.71 3.57
C TYR A 3 -1.51 6.80 2.38
N TYR A 4 -0.46 6.18 1.89
CA TYR A 4 -0.53 5.33 0.72
C TYR A 4 -0.21 3.90 1.08
N ILE A 5 -0.93 2.97 0.46
CA ILE A 5 -0.58 1.56 0.54
C ILE A 5 0.21 1.24 -0.71
N ASN A 6 1.46 0.87 -0.51
CA ASN A 6 2.36 0.56 -1.61
C ASN A 6 2.59 -0.95 -1.67
N ARG A 7 2.76 -1.44 -2.89
CA ARG A 7 2.96 -2.86 -3.15
C ARG A 7 4.30 -3.04 -3.82
N GLN A 8 5.10 -3.93 -3.26
CA GLN A 8 6.40 -4.26 -3.83
C GLN A 8 6.42 -5.72 -4.25
N GLN A 9 6.73 -5.97 -5.50
CA GLN A 9 6.83 -7.31 -6.02
C GLN A 9 8.00 -7.37 -6.98
N GLY A 10 9.05 -8.10 -6.59
CA GLY A 10 10.26 -8.14 -7.37
C GLY A 10 10.88 -6.76 -7.45
N ARG A 11 11.00 -6.25 -8.67
CA ARG A 11 11.55 -4.92 -8.90
C ARG A 11 10.51 -3.83 -8.93
N TYR A 12 9.25 -4.22 -8.88
CA TYR A 12 8.16 -3.25 -9.01
C TYR A 12 7.73 -2.76 -7.64
N ASP A 13 7.49 -1.47 -7.57
CA ASP A 13 7.06 -0.81 -6.35
C ASP A 13 6.04 0.23 -6.78
N GLU A 14 4.79 0.01 -6.45
CA GLU A 14 3.72 0.87 -6.91
C GLU A 14 2.74 1.17 -5.78
N THR A 15 2.03 2.28 -5.92
CA THR A 15 0.99 2.64 -4.97
C THR A 15 -0.32 2.00 -5.43
N CYS A 16 -1.00 1.34 -4.50
CA CYS A 16 -2.27 0.68 -4.79
C CYS A 16 -3.46 1.49 -4.35
N ASP A 17 -3.32 2.26 -3.27
CA ASP A 17 -4.47 2.95 -2.70
C ASP A 17 -3.99 4.11 -1.85
N GLU A 18 -4.92 5.00 -1.50
CA GLU A 18 -4.60 6.12 -0.62
C GLU A 18 -5.75 6.37 0.34
N TYR A 19 -5.41 6.88 1.52
CA TYR A 19 -6.39 7.15 2.58
C TYR A 19 -6.02 8.41 3.33
N PRO A 20 -7.01 9.16 3.80
CA PRO A 20 -6.74 10.42 4.50
C PRO A 20 -6.22 10.22 5.92
N THR A 21 -6.46 9.06 6.53
CA THR A 21 -6.01 8.81 7.89
C THR A 21 -5.21 7.53 7.97
N ARG A 22 -4.31 7.48 8.94
CA ARG A 22 -3.48 6.32 9.17
C ARG A 22 -4.30 5.10 9.59
N SER A 23 -5.32 5.35 10.39
CA SER A 23 -6.20 4.30 10.89
C SER A 23 -6.87 3.54 9.75
N GLU A 24 -7.43 4.28 8.81
CA GLU A 24 -8.07 3.69 7.65
C GLU A 24 -7.08 2.94 6.79
N ALA A 25 -5.91 3.55 6.59
CA ALA A 25 -4.87 2.93 5.78
C ALA A 25 -4.40 1.61 6.36
N TYR A 26 -4.23 1.57 7.68
CA TYR A 26 -3.81 0.34 8.36
C TYR A 26 -4.83 -0.77 8.22
N ALA A 27 -6.10 -0.42 8.35
CA ALA A 27 -7.17 -1.41 8.23
C ALA A 27 -7.14 -2.07 6.85
N MET A 28 -6.97 -1.25 5.82
CA MET A 28 -6.92 -1.76 4.46
C MET A 28 -5.61 -2.48 4.16
N LEU A 29 -4.52 -2.02 4.77
CA LEU A 29 -3.24 -2.70 4.60
C LEU A 29 -3.33 -4.16 5.03
N ARG A 30 -3.99 -4.41 6.15
CA ARG A 30 -4.18 -5.77 6.64
C ARG A 30 -4.98 -6.62 5.65
N GLU A 31 -6.00 -6.01 5.04
CA GLU A 31 -6.80 -6.71 4.04
C GLU A 31 -5.96 -7.11 2.84
N TYR A 32 -5.13 -6.19 2.37
CA TYR A 32 -4.24 -6.49 1.26
C TYR A 32 -3.27 -7.62 1.59
N GLN A 33 -2.70 -7.57 2.78
CA GLN A 33 -1.74 -8.59 3.20
C GLN A 33 -2.35 -9.98 3.25
N VAL A 34 -3.57 -10.06 3.76
CA VAL A 34 -4.28 -11.32 3.84
C VAL A 34 -4.62 -11.84 2.45
N ALA A 35 -5.10 -10.95 1.59
CA ALA A 35 -5.53 -11.35 0.25
C ALA A 35 -4.39 -11.87 -0.61
N GLU A 36 -3.19 -11.31 -0.46
CA GLU A 36 -2.07 -11.66 -1.30
C GLU A 36 -1.31 -12.90 -0.86
N HIS A 37 -1.50 -13.30 0.39
CA HIS A 37 -0.84 -14.50 0.90
C HIS A 37 0.67 -14.52 0.69
N GLY A 38 1.30 -13.36 0.84
CA GLY A 38 2.74 -13.27 0.74
C GLY A 38 3.32 -13.17 -0.67
N ARG A 39 2.47 -13.05 -1.68
CA ARG A 39 2.95 -12.92 -3.06
C ARG A 39 3.65 -11.59 -3.30
N ALA A 40 3.24 -10.58 -2.59
CA ALA A 40 3.81 -9.26 -2.70
C ALA A 40 3.90 -8.66 -1.31
N TYR A 41 4.78 -7.68 -1.18
CA TYR A 41 4.95 -7.00 0.09
C TYR A 41 4.17 -5.69 0.05
N TYR A 42 3.25 -5.54 0.99
CA TYR A 42 2.48 -4.31 1.12
C TYR A 42 2.98 -3.53 2.33
N TYR A 43 3.09 -2.22 2.19
CA TYR A 43 3.54 -1.39 3.29
C TYR A 43 2.88 -0.01 3.22
N LEU A 44 2.88 0.67 4.34
CA LEU A 44 2.29 1.98 4.48
C LEU A 44 3.36 3.04 4.30
N SER A 45 3.02 4.11 3.59
CA SER A 45 3.98 5.18 3.33
C SER A 45 3.24 6.50 3.17
N THR A 46 3.95 7.61 3.37
CA THR A 46 3.39 8.92 3.08
C THR A 46 3.87 9.43 1.74
N THR A 47 4.61 8.59 1.01
CA THR A 47 5.13 8.92 -0.31
C THR A 47 4.47 8.03 -1.34
N CYS A 48 3.88 8.63 -2.38
CA CYS A 48 3.30 7.81 -3.43
C CYS A 48 4.38 7.45 -4.46
N LYS A 49 4.19 6.29 -5.06
CA LYS A 49 5.12 5.80 -6.08
C LYS A 49 4.70 6.30 -7.45
N GLU A 50 5.64 6.28 -8.36
CA GLU A 50 5.42 6.90 -9.66
C GLU A 50 4.30 6.29 -10.48
N ASN A 51 3.90 5.08 -10.19
CA ASN A 51 2.82 4.44 -10.93
C ASN A 51 1.43 4.84 -10.44
N TRP A 52 1.37 5.61 -9.38
CA TRP A 52 0.10 6.08 -8.86
C TRP A 52 -0.38 7.24 -9.73
N LYS A 53 -1.59 7.13 -10.18
CA LYS A 53 -2.12 8.15 -11.08
C LYS A 53 -2.45 9.45 -10.34
#